data_15284a88851c68d62f389b4c481e0295
#
_entry.id   15284a88851c68d62f389b4c481e0295
#
_cell.length_a   1.000
_cell.length_b   1.000
_cell.length_c   1.000
_cell.angle_alpha   90.00
_cell.angle_beta   90.00
_cell.angle_gamma   90.00
#
_symmetry.space_group_name_H-M   'P 1'
#
loop_
_entity.id
_entity.type
_entity.pdbx_description
1 polymer ?
#
loop_
_entity_poly.entity_id
_entity_poly.type
_entity_poly.pdbx_seq_one_letter_code
_entity_poly.pdbx_strand_id
1 'polypeptide(L)'
;MSKVTTPDLPEDFPKKGEVYEHYKNGDKYEIVGLAIHSGDDIWMVMYKPLYEDAYAEMFTRPLSEWAEEVSWEGEIKKRFSHSFN
;
A
#
# COMPACT_ATOMS: atom_id res chain seq x y z
N MET A 1 -18.75 26.83 4.89
CA MET A 1 -17.56 26.03 4.69
C MET A 1 -17.88 24.72 3.99
N SER A 2 -17.17 24.45 2.99
CA SER A 2 -17.39 23.20 2.28
C SER A 2 -16.90 22.02 3.13
N LYS A 3 -17.65 20.97 3.07
CA LYS A 3 -17.30 19.76 3.78
C LYS A 3 -16.58 18.80 2.83
N VAL A 4 -15.40 18.39 3.22
CA VAL A 4 -14.68 17.39 2.44
C VAL A 4 -15.31 16.04 2.71
N THR A 5 -15.75 15.37 1.65
CA THR A 5 -16.27 14.04 1.79
C THR A 5 -15.13 13.06 1.91
N THR A 6 -15.07 12.35 3.01
CA THR A 6 -14.03 11.34 3.19
C THR A 6 -14.35 10.14 2.30
N PRO A 7 -13.40 9.72 1.46
CA PRO A 7 -13.62 8.52 0.64
C PRO A 7 -13.85 7.29 1.51
N ASP A 8 -14.60 6.34 0.99
CA ASP A 8 -14.85 5.09 1.69
C ASP A 8 -13.55 4.33 1.95
N LEU A 9 -13.45 3.79 3.17
CA LEU A 9 -12.28 3.04 3.57
C LEU A 9 -12.68 1.58 3.78
N PRO A 10 -12.13 0.64 3.01
CA PRO A 10 -12.46 -0.77 3.21
C PRO A 10 -11.97 -1.26 4.56
N GLU A 11 -12.65 -2.27 5.11
CA GLU A 11 -12.32 -2.78 6.43
C GLU A 11 -10.94 -3.43 6.48
N ASP A 12 -10.51 -4.00 5.37
CA ASP A 12 -9.26 -4.75 5.33
C ASP A 12 -8.09 -3.93 4.83
N PHE A 13 -8.15 -2.61 5.02
CA PHE A 13 -7.04 -1.76 4.60
C PHE A 13 -5.77 -2.09 5.40
N PRO A 14 -4.58 -1.85 4.80
CA PRO A 14 -3.32 -2.13 5.51
C PRO A 14 -3.17 -1.19 6.71
N LYS A 15 -2.76 -1.75 7.83
CA LYS A 15 -2.69 -1.02 9.09
C LYS A 15 -1.26 -0.74 9.48
N LYS A 16 -1.07 0.37 10.16
CA LYS A 16 0.23 0.82 10.62
C LYS A 16 0.98 -0.30 11.34
N GLY A 17 2.22 -0.51 10.96
CA GLY A 17 3.07 -1.53 11.55
C GLY A 17 3.01 -2.88 10.88
N GLU A 18 2.03 -3.11 10.02
CA GLU A 18 1.97 -4.37 9.29
C GLU A 18 3.06 -4.42 8.23
N VAL A 19 3.53 -5.61 7.93
CA VAL A 19 4.56 -5.83 6.92
C VAL A 19 3.94 -6.53 5.73
N TYR A 20 4.22 -6.04 4.54
CA TYR A 20 3.73 -6.60 3.30
C TYR A 20 4.88 -6.95 2.38
N GLU A 21 4.66 -7.94 1.53
CA GLU A 21 5.65 -8.42 0.59
C GLU A 21 5.17 -8.16 -0.83
N HIS A 22 6.05 -7.61 -1.66
CA HIS A 22 5.72 -7.33 -3.07
C HIS A 22 5.80 -8.62 -3.88
N TYR A 23 4.82 -8.81 -4.78
CA TYR A 23 4.67 -10.07 -5.53
C TYR A 23 5.87 -10.40 -6.42
N LYS A 24 6.55 -9.38 -6.91
CA LYS A 24 7.52 -9.56 -7.98
C LYS A 24 8.87 -10.08 -7.51
N ASN A 25 9.38 -9.53 -6.43
CA ASN A 25 10.73 -9.86 -5.97
C ASN A 25 10.83 -10.19 -4.50
N GLY A 26 9.70 -10.21 -3.79
CA GLY A 26 9.69 -10.55 -2.38
C GLY A 26 10.19 -9.46 -1.46
N ASP A 27 10.39 -8.25 -1.97
CA ASP A 27 10.79 -7.13 -1.13
C ASP A 27 9.71 -6.83 -0.11
N LYS A 28 10.13 -6.53 1.12
CA LYS A 28 9.19 -6.28 2.21
C LYS A 28 9.13 -4.81 2.55
N TYR A 29 7.95 -4.41 2.98
CA TYR A 29 7.66 -3.01 3.34
C TYR A 29 6.82 -2.97 4.58
N GLU A 30 7.06 -1.97 5.41
CA GLU A 30 6.27 -1.75 6.61
C GLU A 30 5.31 -0.59 6.38
N ILE A 31 4.05 -0.77 6.79
CA ILE A 31 3.04 0.26 6.64
C ILE A 31 3.28 1.38 7.63
N VAL A 32 3.45 2.59 7.13
CA VAL A 32 3.61 3.78 7.97
C VAL A 32 2.23 4.32 8.36
N GLY A 33 1.28 4.24 7.46
CA GLY A 33 -0.07 4.70 7.71
C GLY A 33 -0.79 4.99 6.41
N LEU A 34 -1.97 5.56 6.53
CA LEU A 34 -2.75 6.00 5.39
C LEU A 34 -2.82 7.52 5.38
N ALA A 35 -2.97 8.09 4.20
CA ALA A 35 -3.11 9.53 4.04
C ALA A 35 -4.11 9.79 2.91
N ILE A 36 -4.66 11.00 2.91
CA ILE A 36 -5.52 11.45 1.82
C ILE A 36 -4.67 12.26 0.86
N HIS A 37 -4.73 11.92 -0.42
CA HIS A 37 -4.09 12.74 -1.45
C HIS A 37 -4.98 13.96 -1.65
N SER A 38 -4.51 15.12 -1.23
CA SER A 38 -5.36 16.31 -1.13
C SER A 38 -5.87 16.80 -2.49
N GLY A 39 -5.14 16.50 -3.56
CA GLY A 39 -5.58 16.90 -4.90
C GLY A 39 -6.72 16.05 -5.44
N ASP A 40 -6.67 14.76 -5.16
CA ASP A 40 -7.62 13.79 -5.72
C ASP A 40 -8.59 13.23 -4.70
N ASP A 41 -8.40 13.53 -3.44
CA ASP A 41 -9.24 13.05 -2.33
C ASP A 41 -9.34 11.52 -2.31
N ILE A 42 -8.22 10.85 -2.54
CA ILE A 42 -8.17 9.38 -2.49
C ILE A 42 -7.24 8.93 -1.38
N TRP A 43 -7.50 7.75 -0.87
CA TRP A 43 -6.65 7.14 0.15
C TRP A 43 -5.33 6.69 -0.46
N MET A 44 -4.23 7.03 0.21
CA MET A 44 -2.89 6.60 -0.17
C MET A 44 -2.31 5.77 0.95
N VAL A 45 -1.62 4.70 0.58
CA VAL A 45 -0.88 3.89 1.54
C VAL A 45 0.54 4.43 1.60
N MET A 46 1.00 4.77 2.80
CA MET A 46 2.37 5.20 3.03
C MET A 46 3.14 4.02 3.59
N TYR A 47 4.23 3.64 2.94
CA TYR A 47 4.98 2.46 3.36
C TYR A 47 6.47 2.68 3.17
N LYS A 48 7.27 2.03 3.99
CA LYS A 48 8.71 2.18 3.92
C LYS A 48 9.37 0.85 3.61
N PRO A 49 10.46 0.87 2.83
CA PRO A 49 11.16 -0.35 2.47
C PRO A 49 11.92 -0.91 3.67
N LEU A 50 11.99 -2.25 3.74
CA LEU A 50 12.76 -2.94 4.77
C LEU A 50 14.02 -3.58 4.16
N TYR A 51 14.48 -3.07 3.03
CA TYR A 51 15.71 -3.52 2.41
C TYR A 51 16.67 -2.34 2.26
N GLU A 52 17.96 -2.63 2.14
CA GLU A 52 18.99 -1.62 2.29
C GLU A 52 19.18 -0.69 1.10
N ASP A 53 18.98 -1.17 -0.10
CA ASP A 53 19.30 -0.41 -1.31
C ASP A 53 18.15 0.42 -1.85
N ALA A 54 17.20 0.75 -0.99
CA ALA A 54 16.05 1.53 -1.42
C ALA A 54 16.46 2.95 -1.81
N TYR A 55 15.89 3.43 -2.90
CA TYR A 55 16.21 4.78 -3.39
C TYR A 55 15.41 5.88 -2.71
N ALA A 56 14.54 5.53 -1.78
CA ALA A 56 13.75 6.49 -1.02
C ALA A 56 13.49 5.94 0.36
N GLU A 57 13.26 6.85 1.31
CA GLU A 57 12.96 6.45 2.68
C GLU A 57 11.54 5.91 2.81
N MET A 58 10.65 6.36 1.94
CA MET A 58 9.24 6.06 2.04
C MET A 58 8.60 6.13 0.67
N PHE A 59 7.61 5.29 0.46
CA PHE A 59 6.85 5.27 -0.79
C PHE A 59 5.37 5.48 -0.49
N THR A 60 4.63 5.83 -1.51
CA THR A 60 3.19 5.94 -1.41
C THR A 60 2.54 5.36 -2.67
N ARG A 61 1.34 4.80 -2.50
CA ARG A 61 0.59 4.20 -3.60
C ARG A 61 -0.89 4.34 -3.27
N PRO A 62 -1.74 4.59 -4.28
CA PRO A 62 -3.19 4.62 -4.02
C PRO A 62 -3.67 3.31 -3.41
N LEU A 63 -4.57 3.40 -2.44
CA LEU A 63 -5.10 2.23 -1.78
C LEU A 63 -5.74 1.27 -2.77
N SER A 64 -6.41 1.80 -3.80
CA SER A 64 -7.03 0.98 -4.82
C SER A 64 -6.02 0.10 -5.56
N GLU A 65 -4.80 0.60 -5.74
CA GLU A 65 -3.75 -0.18 -6.39
C GLU A 65 -3.07 -1.14 -5.43
N TRP A 66 -3.09 -0.81 -4.15
CA TRP A 66 -2.46 -1.65 -3.13
C TRP A 66 -3.09 -3.05 -3.10
N ALA A 67 -4.41 -3.10 -3.17
CA ALA A 67 -5.15 -4.35 -3.09
C ALA A 67 -5.37 -5.03 -4.43
N GLU A 68 -4.79 -4.48 -5.49
CA GLU A 68 -4.98 -4.98 -6.85
C GLU A 68 -4.35 -6.34 -7.06
N GLU A 69 -5.04 -7.18 -7.84
CA GLU A 69 -4.47 -8.44 -8.28
C GLU A 69 -3.75 -8.22 -9.61
N VAL A 70 -2.65 -8.92 -9.79
CA VAL A 70 -1.85 -8.83 -11.00
C VAL A 70 -1.61 -10.22 -11.55
N SER A 71 -1.44 -10.30 -12.87
CA SER A 71 -1.08 -11.56 -13.52
C SER A 71 0.44 -11.64 -13.62
N TRP A 72 1.01 -12.68 -13.04
CA TRP A 72 2.46 -12.84 -13.00
C TRP A 72 2.81 -14.30 -13.21
N GLU A 73 3.55 -14.57 -14.28
CA GLU A 73 4.02 -15.93 -14.60
C GLU A 73 2.86 -16.95 -14.65
N GLY A 74 1.74 -16.52 -15.23
CA GLY A 74 0.59 -17.39 -15.40
C GLY A 74 -0.31 -17.52 -14.19
N GLU A 75 -0.02 -16.81 -13.12
CA GLU A 75 -0.82 -16.86 -11.89
C GLU A 75 -1.38 -15.50 -11.56
N ILE A 76 -2.52 -15.49 -10.87
CA ILE A 76 -3.11 -14.28 -10.34
C ILE A 76 -2.61 -14.11 -8.91
N LYS A 77 -1.94 -13.00 -8.65
CA LYS A 77 -1.39 -12.72 -7.32
C LYS A 77 -1.79 -11.32 -6.89
N LYS A 78 -1.86 -11.12 -5.58
CA LYS A 78 -2.02 -9.78 -5.05
C LYS A 78 -0.72 -9.02 -5.22
N ARG A 79 -0.82 -7.73 -5.56
CA ARG A 79 0.37 -6.89 -5.70
C ARG A 79 1.19 -6.86 -4.42
N PHE A 80 0.52 -6.77 -3.27
CA PHE A 80 1.15 -6.86 -1.97
C PHE A 80 0.42 -7.88 -1.12
N SER A 81 1.16 -8.72 -0.43
CA SER A 81 0.60 -9.74 0.45
C SER A 81 1.07 -9.52 1.88
N HIS A 82 0.16 -9.66 2.83
CA HIS A 82 0.50 -9.47 4.23
C HIS A 82 1.48 -10.55 4.69
N SER A 83 2.56 -10.12 5.29
CA SER A 83 3.58 -11.02 5.82
C SER A 83 3.38 -11.14 7.33
N PHE A 84 3.19 -12.37 7.80
CA PHE A 84 2.89 -12.63 9.20
C PHE A 84 4.15 -12.99 9.98
N ASN A 85 5.12 -12.16 9.96
CA ASN A 85 6.34 -12.41 10.74
C ASN A 85 6.36 -11.58 11.99
#